data_aecbd122b9e5342ddc50cbd6a606003f
#
_entry.id   aecbd122b9e5342ddc50cbd6a606003f
#
_cell.length_a   1.000
_cell.length_b   1.000
_cell.length_c   1.000
_cell.angle_alpha   90.00
_cell.angle_beta   90.00
_cell.angle_gamma   90.00
#
_symmetry.space_group_name_H-M   'P 1'
#
loop_
_entity.id
_entity.type
_entity.pdbx_description
1 polymer ?
#
loop_
_entity_poly.entity_id
_entity_poly.type
_entity_poly.pdbx_seq_one_letter_code
_entity_poly.pdbx_strand_id
1 'polypeptide(L)'
;IHVPLRDVPGLLSHELIVQTLRIVAQDLKQRFGIAQPQIAVAGLNPHAGEGGAIGREEVDMIAPAVAQLRAEGIGVEGPLPADTLFYPTHWARYDAVVAMYHDQALIPIKTVAFDEAVNVTLGLPIVRTSPDHGTAFDLAGTGRASPASFLAAIRMADAMTAQP
;
A
#
# COMPACT_ATOMS: atom_id res chain seq x y z
N ILE A 1 4.74 -6.00 4.32
CA ILE A 1 6.14 -5.98 4.84
C ILE A 1 7.12 -6.47 3.79
N HIS A 2 8.43 -6.10 3.93
CA HIS A 2 9.49 -6.39 2.97
C HIS A 2 10.49 -7.39 3.59
N VAL A 3 10.11 -8.66 3.59
CA VAL A 3 10.86 -9.80 4.16
C VAL A 3 10.72 -11.01 3.25
N PRO A 4 11.52 -12.08 3.42
CA PRO A 4 11.30 -13.34 2.69
C PRO A 4 9.86 -13.84 2.88
N LEU A 5 9.24 -14.32 1.81
CA LEU A 5 7.82 -14.72 1.82
C LEU A 5 7.47 -15.71 2.96
N ARG A 6 8.37 -16.66 3.26
CA ARG A 6 8.20 -17.63 4.34
C ARG A 6 8.08 -17.01 5.73
N ASP A 7 8.62 -15.80 5.91
CA ASP A 7 8.66 -15.13 7.21
C ASP A 7 7.47 -14.18 7.41
N VAL A 8 6.73 -13.89 6.32
CA VAL A 8 5.59 -12.95 6.34
C VAL A 8 4.54 -13.31 7.39
N PRO A 9 4.02 -14.56 7.48
CA PRO A 9 2.97 -14.87 8.46
C PRO A 9 3.42 -14.67 9.90
N GLY A 10 4.69 -14.98 10.20
CA GLY A 10 5.25 -14.85 11.54
C GLY A 10 5.62 -13.43 11.98
N LEU A 11 5.67 -12.50 11.04
CA LEU A 11 6.04 -11.10 11.29
C LEU A 11 4.86 -10.12 11.15
N LEU A 12 3.73 -10.59 10.65
CA LEU A 12 2.48 -9.83 10.71
C LEU A 12 1.92 -9.89 12.13
N SER A 13 1.32 -8.80 12.57
CA SER A 13 0.56 -8.76 13.81
C SER A 13 -0.64 -7.84 13.69
N HIS A 14 -1.64 -8.04 14.54
CA HIS A 14 -2.79 -7.17 14.67
C HIS A 14 -2.36 -5.69 14.88
N GLU A 15 -1.41 -5.46 15.80
CA GLU A 15 -0.91 -4.12 16.12
C GLU A 15 -0.22 -3.46 14.94
N LEU A 16 0.60 -4.21 14.19
CA LEU A 16 1.27 -3.70 12.99
C LEU A 16 0.25 -3.26 11.93
N ILE A 17 -0.78 -4.07 11.69
CA ILE A 17 -1.85 -3.77 10.73
C ILE A 17 -2.62 -2.52 11.17
N VAL A 18 -3.02 -2.44 12.43
CA VAL A 18 -3.75 -1.28 13.00
C VAL A 18 -2.91 -0.01 12.91
N GLN A 19 -1.65 -0.04 13.31
CA GLN A 19 -0.76 1.12 13.24
C GLN A 19 -0.54 1.59 11.80
N THR A 20 -0.29 0.66 10.88
CA THR A 20 -0.10 0.97 9.45
C THR A 20 -1.34 1.64 8.87
N LEU A 21 -2.52 1.10 9.10
CA LEU A 21 -3.77 1.64 8.57
C LEU A 21 -4.12 3.00 9.16
N ARG A 22 -3.81 3.27 10.45
CA ARG A 22 -3.97 4.60 11.04
C ARG A 22 -3.05 5.63 10.37
N ILE A 23 -1.79 5.27 10.12
CA ILE A 23 -0.84 6.15 9.40
C ILE A 23 -1.36 6.43 7.99
N VAL A 24 -1.76 5.39 7.25
CA VAL A 24 -2.31 5.55 5.89
C VAL A 24 -3.53 6.47 5.90
N ALA A 25 -4.51 6.23 6.78
CA ALA A 25 -5.71 7.04 6.87
C ALA A 25 -5.41 8.51 7.23
N GLN A 26 -4.47 8.73 8.14
CA GLN A 26 -4.04 10.08 8.54
C GLN A 26 -3.35 10.81 7.38
N ASP A 27 -2.40 10.18 6.73
CA ASP A 27 -1.63 10.83 5.66
C ASP A 27 -2.45 11.02 4.38
N LEU A 28 -3.40 10.13 4.07
CA LEU A 28 -4.36 10.35 3.00
C LEU A 28 -5.18 11.64 3.24
N LYS A 29 -5.57 11.91 4.48
CA LYS A 29 -6.25 13.16 4.84
C LYS A 29 -5.33 14.38 4.76
N GLN A 30 -4.16 14.29 5.39
CA GLN A 30 -3.30 15.45 5.62
C GLN A 30 -2.45 15.81 4.40
N ARG A 31 -1.97 14.80 3.66
CA ARG A 31 -1.02 15.01 2.56
C ARG A 31 -1.62 14.83 1.17
N PHE A 32 -2.75 14.12 1.07
CA PHE A 32 -3.45 13.92 -0.20
C PHE A 32 -4.79 14.64 -0.25
N GLY A 33 -5.22 15.30 0.82
CA GLY A 33 -6.46 16.10 0.86
C GLY A 33 -7.75 15.27 0.79
N ILE A 34 -7.69 13.96 1.07
CA ILE A 34 -8.84 13.06 1.00
C ILE A 34 -9.57 13.08 2.34
N ALA A 35 -10.66 13.82 2.43
CA ALA A 35 -11.37 14.06 3.72
C ALA A 35 -11.88 12.77 4.38
N GLN A 36 -12.34 11.80 3.60
CA GLN A 36 -12.88 10.51 4.08
C GLN A 36 -12.28 9.34 3.30
N PRO A 37 -11.01 8.97 3.56
CA PRO A 37 -10.33 7.92 2.83
C PRO A 37 -11.04 6.57 2.94
N GLN A 38 -11.16 5.87 1.81
CA GLN A 38 -11.64 4.49 1.73
C GLN A 38 -10.45 3.58 1.44
N ILE A 39 -10.14 2.69 2.36
CA ILE A 39 -8.94 1.85 2.32
C ILE A 39 -9.35 0.39 2.21
N ALA A 40 -8.88 -0.30 1.15
CA ALA A 40 -9.00 -1.75 1.05
C ALA A 40 -7.83 -2.46 1.75
N VAL A 41 -8.12 -3.56 2.42
CA VAL A 41 -7.12 -4.41 3.07
C VAL A 41 -7.12 -5.77 2.39
N ALA A 42 -6.02 -6.13 1.74
CA ALA A 42 -5.88 -7.45 1.12
C ALA A 42 -5.76 -8.57 2.18
N GLY A 43 -6.31 -9.73 1.89
CA GLY A 43 -5.99 -10.93 2.64
C GLY A 43 -4.55 -11.40 2.39
N LEU A 44 -4.01 -12.19 3.28
CA LEU A 44 -2.71 -12.84 3.12
C LEU A 44 -2.84 -14.12 2.29
N ASN A 45 -3.88 -14.91 2.59
CA ASN A 45 -4.10 -16.23 2.02
C ASN A 45 -5.01 -16.18 0.78
N PRO A 46 -4.97 -17.20 -0.10
CA PRO A 46 -5.91 -17.34 -1.20
C PRO A 46 -7.36 -17.23 -0.70
N HIS A 47 -8.21 -16.56 -1.48
CA HIS A 47 -9.63 -16.35 -1.15
C HIS A 47 -9.88 -15.74 0.23
N ALA A 48 -8.91 -14.92 0.72
CA ALA A 48 -8.93 -14.34 2.06
C ALA A 48 -9.15 -15.41 3.15
N GLY A 49 -8.48 -16.56 3.00
CA GLY A 49 -8.47 -17.67 3.98
C GLY A 49 -9.71 -18.55 4.03
N GLU A 50 -10.74 -18.29 3.21
CA GLU A 50 -12.01 -19.05 3.20
C GLU A 50 -12.56 -19.37 4.62
N GLY A 51 -12.66 -18.34 5.47
CA GLY A 51 -13.14 -18.50 6.83
C GLY A 51 -12.22 -19.33 7.73
N GLY A 52 -10.95 -19.45 7.38
CA GLY A 52 -9.92 -20.19 8.10
C GLY A 52 -9.61 -21.58 7.54
N ALA A 53 -10.23 -21.97 6.41
CA ALA A 53 -9.97 -23.26 5.77
C ALA A 53 -8.62 -23.26 5.02
N ILE A 54 -8.19 -22.10 4.52
CA ILE A 54 -6.93 -21.92 3.79
C ILE A 54 -6.04 -20.88 4.52
N GLY A 55 -5.73 -21.12 5.77
CA GLY A 55 -5.01 -20.19 6.63
C GLY A 55 -5.94 -19.42 7.57
N ARG A 56 -5.40 -18.98 8.71
CA ARG A 56 -6.19 -18.36 9.77
C ARG A 56 -5.82 -16.91 10.05
N GLU A 57 -4.84 -16.36 9.36
CA GLU A 57 -4.33 -15.02 9.59
C GLU A 57 -5.42 -13.96 9.37
N GLU A 58 -6.34 -14.20 8.43
CA GLU A 58 -7.50 -13.32 8.22
C GLU A 58 -8.43 -13.33 9.43
N VAL A 59 -8.77 -14.49 9.94
CA VAL A 59 -9.70 -14.66 11.07
C VAL A 59 -9.06 -14.22 12.38
N ASP A 60 -7.80 -14.58 12.59
CA ASP A 60 -7.13 -14.39 13.88
C ASP A 60 -6.52 -12.98 14.05
N MET A 61 -6.26 -12.25 12.94
CA MET A 61 -5.50 -11.00 13.01
C MET A 61 -6.04 -9.90 12.07
N ILE A 62 -6.24 -10.16 10.76
CA ILE A 62 -6.57 -9.10 9.81
C ILE A 62 -8.01 -8.60 9.98
N ALA A 63 -8.99 -9.49 10.06
CA ALA A 63 -10.39 -9.12 10.26
C ALA A 63 -10.63 -8.41 11.61
N PRO A 64 -10.05 -8.85 12.74
CA PRO A 64 -10.09 -8.10 13.99
C PRO A 64 -9.50 -6.69 13.90
N ALA A 65 -8.37 -6.51 13.19
CA ALA A 65 -7.77 -5.20 12.99
C ALA A 65 -8.68 -4.27 12.16
N VAL A 66 -9.26 -4.77 11.08
CA VAL A 66 -10.25 -4.05 10.27
C VAL A 66 -11.48 -3.67 11.10
N ALA A 67 -12.01 -4.59 11.90
CA ALA A 67 -13.17 -4.34 12.76
C ALA A 67 -12.90 -3.24 13.80
N GLN A 68 -11.70 -3.25 14.41
CA GLN A 68 -11.28 -2.21 15.35
C GLN A 68 -11.26 -0.84 14.67
N LEU A 69 -10.64 -0.72 13.49
CA LEU A 69 -10.49 0.56 12.80
C LEU A 69 -11.83 1.11 12.30
N ARG A 70 -12.76 0.25 11.89
CA ARG A 70 -14.15 0.64 11.60
C ARG A 70 -14.84 1.24 12.83
N ALA A 71 -14.64 0.62 13.99
CA ALA A 71 -15.20 1.14 15.24
C ALA A 71 -14.58 2.49 15.65
N GLU A 72 -13.34 2.77 15.21
CA GLU A 72 -12.67 4.07 15.35
C GLU A 72 -13.14 5.10 14.30
N GLY A 73 -14.04 4.74 13.39
CA GLY A 73 -14.56 5.63 12.34
C GLY A 73 -13.65 5.77 11.11
N ILE A 74 -12.67 4.87 10.93
CA ILE A 74 -11.81 4.84 9.74
C ILE A 74 -12.49 4.01 8.65
N GLY A 75 -12.56 4.56 7.42
CA GLY A 75 -13.11 3.89 6.25
C GLY A 75 -12.20 2.77 5.74
N VAL A 76 -12.37 1.56 6.27
CA VAL A 76 -11.58 0.38 5.87
C VAL A 76 -12.49 -0.78 5.48
N GLU A 77 -12.12 -1.53 4.47
CA GLU A 77 -12.81 -2.74 4.00
C GLU A 77 -11.82 -3.90 3.84
N GLY A 78 -12.16 -5.07 4.31
CA GLY A 78 -11.31 -6.27 4.21
C GLY A 78 -11.52 -7.25 5.38
N PRO A 79 -10.74 -8.34 5.39
CA PRO A 79 -9.80 -8.75 4.34
C PRO A 79 -10.48 -9.14 3.04
N LEU A 80 -9.94 -8.67 1.91
CA LEU A 80 -10.45 -8.95 0.56
C LEU A 80 -9.50 -9.90 -0.19
N PRO A 81 -10.02 -10.83 -1.01
CA PRO A 81 -9.17 -11.67 -1.85
C PRO A 81 -8.31 -10.83 -2.79
N ALA A 82 -6.98 -10.98 -2.72
CA ALA A 82 -6.06 -10.12 -3.44
C ALA A 82 -6.14 -10.27 -4.96
N ASP A 83 -6.40 -11.48 -5.45
CA ASP A 83 -6.55 -11.79 -6.88
C ASP A 83 -7.68 -11.01 -7.56
N THR A 84 -8.77 -10.75 -6.85
CA THR A 84 -9.91 -9.99 -7.37
C THR A 84 -9.88 -8.52 -6.96
N LEU A 85 -9.24 -8.19 -5.85
CA LEU A 85 -9.12 -6.81 -5.36
C LEU A 85 -8.43 -5.90 -6.38
N PHE A 86 -7.37 -6.37 -7.02
CA PHE A 86 -6.60 -5.60 -7.99
C PHE A 86 -7.22 -5.55 -9.40
N TYR A 87 -8.42 -6.11 -9.61
CA TYR A 87 -9.16 -5.86 -10.82
C TYR A 87 -9.55 -4.37 -10.92
N PRO A 88 -9.31 -3.68 -12.06
CA PRO A 88 -9.39 -2.21 -12.14
C PRO A 88 -10.69 -1.59 -11.63
N THR A 89 -11.83 -2.20 -11.89
CA THR A 89 -13.13 -1.69 -11.40
C THR A 89 -13.34 -1.92 -9.90
N HIS A 90 -12.58 -2.82 -9.26
CA HIS A 90 -12.66 -3.07 -7.82
C HIS A 90 -11.79 -2.09 -7.05
N TRP A 91 -10.50 -1.99 -7.39
CA TRP A 91 -9.62 -1.09 -6.66
C TRP A 91 -9.96 0.40 -6.83
N ALA A 92 -10.57 0.78 -7.98
CA ALA A 92 -11.00 2.16 -8.23
C ALA A 92 -12.04 2.70 -7.23
N ARG A 93 -12.59 1.85 -6.37
CA ARG A 93 -13.50 2.24 -5.29
C ARG A 93 -12.77 2.70 -4.02
N TYR A 94 -11.46 2.54 -3.98
CA TYR A 94 -10.64 2.84 -2.81
C TYR A 94 -9.57 3.86 -3.14
N ASP A 95 -9.22 4.67 -2.15
CA ASP A 95 -8.13 5.64 -2.23
C ASP A 95 -6.76 4.98 -1.99
N ALA A 96 -6.74 3.85 -1.28
CA ALA A 96 -5.55 3.04 -1.07
C ALA A 96 -5.89 1.55 -0.90
N VAL A 97 -4.92 0.72 -1.24
CA VAL A 97 -4.93 -0.73 -0.97
C VAL A 97 -3.75 -1.06 -0.07
N VAL A 98 -4.02 -1.64 1.10
CA VAL A 98 -2.98 -2.13 2.00
C VAL A 98 -2.78 -3.62 1.77
N ALA A 99 -1.58 -3.98 1.34
CA ALA A 99 -1.16 -5.35 1.08
C ALA A 99 -0.29 -5.88 2.22
N MET A 100 -0.28 -7.19 2.40
CA MET A 100 0.42 -7.83 3.51
C MET A 100 1.92 -7.99 3.24
N TYR A 101 2.34 -8.11 1.98
CA TYR A 101 3.74 -8.29 1.62
C TYR A 101 4.09 -7.59 0.30
N HIS A 102 5.38 -7.43 0.07
CA HIS A 102 5.96 -6.62 -1.00
C HIS A 102 5.36 -6.91 -2.39
N ASP A 103 5.47 -8.16 -2.87
CA ASP A 103 5.06 -8.47 -4.24
C ASP A 103 3.54 -8.43 -4.43
N GLN A 104 2.75 -8.66 -3.37
CA GLN A 104 1.30 -8.51 -3.41
C GLN A 104 0.86 -7.10 -3.83
N ALA A 105 1.63 -6.08 -3.44
CA ALA A 105 1.37 -4.69 -3.81
C ALA A 105 2.09 -4.30 -5.11
N LEU A 106 3.37 -4.68 -5.26
CA LEU A 106 4.20 -4.13 -6.33
C LEU A 106 3.97 -4.79 -7.67
N ILE A 107 3.54 -6.06 -7.73
CA ILE A 107 3.19 -6.71 -9.00
C ILE A 107 2.05 -5.95 -9.69
N PRO A 108 0.89 -5.69 -9.05
CA PRO A 108 -0.20 -4.94 -9.68
C PRO A 108 0.22 -3.53 -10.11
N ILE A 109 0.84 -2.76 -9.23
CA ILE A 109 1.18 -1.36 -9.54
C ILE A 109 2.22 -1.26 -10.66
N LYS A 110 3.24 -2.11 -10.65
CA LYS A 110 4.25 -2.13 -11.71
C LYS A 110 3.73 -2.66 -13.04
N THR A 111 2.68 -3.46 -13.02
CA THR A 111 2.02 -3.91 -14.25
C THR A 111 1.30 -2.77 -14.97
N VAL A 112 0.71 -1.82 -14.22
CA VAL A 112 -0.11 -0.75 -14.82
C VAL A 112 0.59 0.60 -14.91
N ALA A 113 1.61 0.88 -14.08
CA ALA A 113 2.22 2.21 -13.96
C ALA A 113 3.73 2.15 -13.70
N PHE A 114 4.47 1.29 -14.39
CA PHE A 114 5.90 1.07 -14.15
C PHE A 114 6.74 2.35 -14.20
N ASP A 115 6.50 3.19 -15.21
CA ASP A 115 7.33 4.40 -15.46
C ASP A 115 6.92 5.59 -14.59
N GLU A 116 5.71 5.57 -14.01
CA GLU A 116 5.12 6.68 -13.26
C GLU A 116 5.00 6.41 -11.76
N ALA A 117 5.28 5.17 -11.33
CA ALA A 117 5.20 4.79 -9.93
C ALA A 117 6.18 5.60 -9.08
N VAL A 118 5.69 6.08 -7.94
CA VAL A 118 6.46 6.86 -6.96
C VAL A 118 6.42 6.13 -5.62
N ASN A 119 7.59 5.96 -5.01
CA ASN A 119 7.68 5.50 -3.63
C ASN A 119 7.46 6.68 -2.68
N VAL A 120 6.45 6.59 -1.83
CA VAL A 120 6.12 7.59 -0.80
C VAL A 120 6.24 6.94 0.58
N THR A 121 6.99 7.57 1.49
CA THR A 121 7.05 7.10 2.88
C THR A 121 6.07 7.90 3.73
N LEU A 122 5.06 7.23 4.25
CA LEU A 122 4.05 7.81 5.13
C LEU A 122 4.48 7.75 6.61
N GLY A 123 3.82 8.53 7.47
CA GLY A 123 4.08 8.56 8.92
C GLY A 123 5.35 9.33 9.33
N LEU A 124 5.98 10.04 8.42
CA LEU A 124 7.14 10.90 8.72
C LEU A 124 6.69 12.35 8.97
N PRO A 125 7.44 13.14 9.78
CA PRO A 125 7.19 14.57 9.97
C PRO A 125 7.52 15.40 8.71
N ILE A 126 8.14 14.80 7.70
CA ILE A 126 8.50 15.41 6.42
C ILE A 126 7.84 14.66 5.26
N VAL A 127 7.70 15.31 4.11
CA VAL A 127 7.35 14.63 2.85
C VAL A 127 8.60 13.93 2.31
N ARG A 128 8.50 12.62 2.05
CA ARG A 128 9.55 11.83 1.42
C ARG A 128 9.00 11.04 0.26
N THR A 129 9.47 11.37 -0.94
CA THR A 129 9.18 10.65 -2.17
C THR A 129 10.47 10.18 -2.83
N SER A 130 10.42 9.13 -3.62
CA SER A 130 11.53 8.68 -4.45
C SER A 130 11.02 7.93 -5.69
N PRO A 131 11.83 7.85 -6.76
CA PRO A 131 11.56 6.93 -7.86
C PRO A 131 11.39 5.50 -7.36
N ASP A 132 10.49 4.75 -7.99
CA ASP A 132 10.25 3.35 -7.67
C ASP A 132 10.96 2.40 -8.64
N HIS A 133 12.27 2.59 -8.81
CA HIS A 133 13.13 1.73 -9.62
C HIS A 133 14.46 1.43 -8.93
N GLY A 134 15.17 0.39 -9.43
CA GLY A 134 16.50 0.02 -8.97
C GLY A 134 17.57 1.01 -9.42
N THR A 135 18.81 0.73 -9.01
CA THR A 135 19.99 1.59 -9.24
C THR A 135 20.41 1.70 -10.71
N ALA A 136 20.01 0.75 -11.57
CA ALA A 136 20.29 0.73 -13.01
C ALA A 136 21.75 1.10 -13.35
N PHE A 137 22.73 0.47 -12.68
CA PHE A 137 24.14 0.75 -12.83
C PHE A 137 24.65 0.64 -14.27
N ASP A 138 24.04 -0.22 -15.09
CA ASP A 138 24.32 -0.38 -16.51
C ASP A 138 23.99 0.86 -17.35
N LEU A 139 23.16 1.75 -16.86
CA LEU A 139 22.81 3.03 -17.50
C LEU A 139 23.67 4.19 -17.02
N ALA A 140 24.45 4.03 -15.95
CA ALA A 140 25.26 5.09 -15.37
C ALA A 140 26.27 5.64 -16.40
N GLY A 141 26.30 6.98 -16.58
CA GLY A 141 27.21 7.64 -17.52
C GLY A 141 26.85 7.49 -19.00
N THR A 142 25.80 6.76 -19.36
CA THR A 142 25.42 6.53 -20.77
C THR A 142 24.54 7.63 -21.37
N GLY A 143 23.94 8.51 -20.56
CA GLY A 143 22.95 9.48 -20.98
C GLY A 143 21.58 8.89 -21.41
N ARG A 144 21.37 7.59 -21.24
CA ARG A 144 20.13 6.89 -21.66
C ARG A 144 19.11 6.71 -20.56
N ALA A 145 19.43 7.09 -19.32
CA ALA A 145 18.50 6.98 -18.19
C ALA A 145 17.27 7.90 -18.41
N SER A 146 16.06 7.35 -18.20
CA SER A 146 14.82 8.12 -18.23
C SER A 146 14.67 8.93 -16.95
N PRO A 147 14.38 10.25 -17.01
CA PRO A 147 14.09 11.06 -15.82
C PRO A 147 12.62 10.96 -15.39
N ALA A 148 11.76 10.21 -16.08
CA ALA A 148 10.30 10.26 -15.89
C ALA A 148 9.88 9.97 -14.45
N SER A 149 10.35 8.86 -13.87
CA SER A 149 10.03 8.48 -12.48
C SER A 149 10.56 9.49 -11.44
N PHE A 150 11.74 10.08 -11.68
CA PHE A 150 12.28 11.14 -10.81
C PHE A 150 11.43 12.41 -10.85
N LEU A 151 11.00 12.83 -12.04
CA LEU A 151 10.10 13.97 -12.21
C LEU A 151 8.73 13.69 -11.58
N ALA A 152 8.21 12.46 -11.69
CA ALA A 152 6.99 12.06 -11.02
C ALA A 152 7.12 12.17 -9.49
N ALA A 153 8.25 11.72 -8.93
CA ALA A 153 8.52 11.84 -7.49
C ALA A 153 8.57 13.30 -7.01
N ILE A 154 9.20 14.21 -7.78
CA ILE A 154 9.23 15.66 -7.46
C ILE A 154 7.81 16.24 -7.49
N ARG A 155 7.03 15.97 -8.54
CA ARG A 155 5.65 16.46 -8.64
C ARG A 155 4.76 15.95 -7.51
N MET A 156 4.94 14.70 -7.11
CA MET A 156 4.23 14.13 -5.96
C MET A 156 4.59 14.86 -4.66
N ALA A 157 5.87 15.12 -4.42
CA ALA A 157 6.32 15.87 -3.24
C ALA A 157 5.74 17.29 -3.21
N ASP A 158 5.74 17.99 -4.35
CA ASP A 158 5.16 19.33 -4.49
C ASP A 158 3.66 19.31 -4.17
N ALA A 159 2.91 18.38 -4.76
CA ALA A 159 1.48 18.22 -4.50
C ALA A 159 1.16 17.91 -3.03
N MET A 160 1.98 17.09 -2.37
CA MET A 160 1.79 16.74 -0.95
C MET A 160 2.12 17.89 0.01
N THR A 161 3.02 18.81 -0.39
CA THR A 161 3.37 19.99 0.42
C THR A 161 2.42 21.15 0.21
N ALA A 162 1.68 21.18 -0.88
CA ALA A 162 0.69 22.21 -1.18
C ALA A 162 -0.64 22.02 -0.42
N GLN A 163 -0.83 20.90 0.27
CA GLN A 163 -2.02 20.69 1.11
C GLN A 163 -1.93 21.56 2.37
N PRO A 164 -3.05 22.18 2.77
CA PRO A 164 -3.08 23.10 3.92
C PRO A 164 -2.85 22.42 5.26
#